data_42e51a71b964ffd26df8617a7fe91ed1
#
_entry.id   42e51a71b964ffd26df8617a7fe91ed1
#
_cell.length_a   1.000
_cell.length_b   1.000
_cell.length_c   1.000
_cell.angle_alpha   90.00
_cell.angle_beta   90.00
_cell.angle_gamma   90.00
#
_symmetry.space_group_name_H-M   'P 1'
#
loop_
_entity.id
_entity.type
_entity.pdbx_description
1 polymer ?
#
loop_
_entity_poly.entity_id
_entity_poly.type
_entity_poly.pdbx_seq_one_letter_code
_entity_poly.pdbx_strand_id
1 'polypeptide(L)'
;GGQYGNPLNKYIRHYEGLSYNVDSLHQKHQRAKRAVSHEDQFLLLDFHAHGRQFNLRMKRDTSLFSDEFKVETSNKVPDYDTSHIYTGHIYGEEGSFSHGSVIDGRFEGFIKTRGGTFYIEPAERYIKDRILPFHSVIYHEDDINYPHKYGPQGGXADH
;
A
#
# COMPACT_ATOMS: atom_id res chain seq x y z
N GLY A 1 13.88 5.75 2.20
CA GLY A 1 13.90 5.18 3.50
C GLY A 1 15.16 4.46 3.82
N GLY A 2 15.22 3.97 4.99
CA GLY A 2 16.33 3.19 5.48
C GLY A 2 15.83 2.12 6.38
N GLN A 3 16.76 1.42 7.01
CA GLN A 3 16.38 0.40 7.95
C GLN A 3 16.26 1.02 9.33
N TYR A 4 15.15 0.76 9.98
CA TYR A 4 14.87 1.38 11.26
C TYR A 4 14.51 0.38 12.33
N GLY A 5 14.99 -0.75 12.25
CA GLY A 5 14.72 -1.69 13.29
C GLY A 5 14.29 -3.01 12.74
N ASN A 6 14.74 -3.97 13.38
CA ASN A 6 14.43 -5.35 13.07
C ASN A 6 14.30 -6.04 14.40
N PRO A 7 13.14 -6.53 14.68
CA PRO A 7 11.95 -6.57 13.86
C PRO A 7 10.97 -5.42 14.16
N LEU A 8 9.93 -5.30 13.35
CA LEU A 8 8.87 -4.34 13.61
C LEU A 8 8.00 -4.85 14.76
N ASN A 9 7.70 -6.13 14.73
CA ASN A 9 7.04 -6.82 15.84
C ASN A 9 7.36 -8.30 15.69
N LYS A 10 6.69 -9.16 16.44
CA LYS A 10 7.04 -10.58 16.40
C LYS A 10 6.65 -11.26 15.08
N TYR A 11 5.84 -10.59 14.26
CA TYR A 11 5.42 -11.17 12.99
C TYR A 11 6.12 -10.57 11.80
N ILE A 12 6.82 -9.47 11.95
CA ILE A 12 7.50 -8.82 10.84
C ILE A 12 8.96 -8.64 11.20
N ARG A 13 9.81 -9.43 10.57
CA ARG A 13 11.23 -9.50 10.95
C ARG A 13 12.04 -8.30 10.52
N HIS A 14 11.65 -7.69 9.40
CA HIS A 14 12.44 -6.61 8.82
C HIS A 14 11.53 -5.65 8.11
N TYR A 15 11.81 -4.37 8.23
CA TYR A 15 11.04 -3.35 7.55
C TYR A 15 11.93 -2.14 7.28
N GLU A 16 11.44 -1.26 6.45
CA GLU A 16 12.06 0.04 6.24
C GLU A 16 11.03 1.13 6.37
N GLY A 17 11.47 2.31 6.77
CA GLY A 17 10.58 3.45 6.89
C GLY A 17 10.47 4.21 5.59
N LEU A 18 9.31 4.79 5.35
CA LEU A 18 9.06 5.65 4.20
C LEU A 18 8.71 7.05 4.68
N SER A 19 9.33 8.03 4.04
CA SER A 19 9.13 9.42 4.43
C SER A 19 8.88 10.34 3.24
N TYR A 20 8.29 9.80 2.18
CA TYR A 20 7.95 10.65 1.04
C TYR A 20 7.00 11.76 1.48
N ASN A 21 6.88 12.78 0.66
CA ASN A 21 6.12 13.97 1.00
C ASN A 21 4.61 13.70 0.95
N VAL A 22 3.99 13.64 2.13
CA VAL A 22 2.56 13.34 2.20
C VAL A 22 1.71 14.48 1.68
N ASP A 23 2.15 15.72 1.86
CA ASP A 23 1.36 16.84 1.37
C ASP A 23 1.30 16.82 -0.15
N SER A 24 2.40 16.48 -0.77
CA SER A 24 2.44 16.39 -2.22
C SER A 24 1.50 15.31 -2.72
N LEU A 25 1.52 14.15 -2.10
CA LEU A 25 0.65 13.08 -2.53
C LEU A 25 -0.81 13.41 -2.26
N HIS A 26 -1.08 14.07 -1.15
CA HIS A 26 -2.44 14.48 -0.86
C HIS A 26 -2.97 15.42 -1.94
N GLN A 27 -2.16 16.38 -2.36
CA GLN A 27 -2.59 17.31 -3.39
C GLN A 27 -2.80 16.62 -4.72
N LYS A 28 -1.94 15.66 -5.04
CA LYS A 28 -2.13 14.89 -6.28
C LYS A 28 -3.43 14.10 -6.22
N HIS A 29 -3.74 13.54 -5.07
CA HIS A 29 -4.97 12.79 -4.91
C HIS A 29 -6.19 13.70 -5.07
N GLN A 30 -6.14 14.88 -4.46
CA GLN A 30 -7.25 15.82 -4.61
C GLN A 30 -7.45 16.22 -6.07
N ARG A 31 -6.35 16.41 -6.79
CA ARG A 31 -6.44 16.74 -8.20
C ARG A 31 -7.03 15.58 -9.00
N ALA A 32 -6.61 14.37 -8.68
CA ALA A 32 -7.10 13.19 -9.38
C ALA A 32 -8.59 12.99 -9.17
N LYS A 33 -9.07 13.29 -7.98
CA LYS A 33 -10.50 13.14 -7.70
C LYS A 33 -11.34 14.08 -8.54
N ARG A 34 -10.80 15.26 -8.85
CA ARG A 34 -11.53 16.23 -9.63
C ARG A 34 -11.30 16.10 -11.14
N ALA A 35 -10.40 15.20 -11.52
CA ALA A 35 -9.96 15.16 -12.91
C ALA A 35 -11.06 14.73 -13.85
N VAL A 36 -11.19 15.44 -14.95
CA VAL A 36 -12.09 15.06 -16.02
C VAL A 36 -11.36 14.22 -17.06
N SER A 37 -10.14 14.61 -17.39
CA SER A 37 -9.38 13.87 -18.38
C SER A 37 -8.84 12.57 -17.80
N HIS A 38 -8.70 11.60 -18.69
CA HIS A 38 -8.16 10.31 -18.28
C HIS A 38 -6.77 10.42 -17.68
N GLU A 39 -5.93 11.25 -18.28
CA GLU A 39 -4.54 11.33 -17.85
C GLU A 39 -4.40 11.98 -16.49
N ASP A 40 -5.27 12.91 -16.17
CA ASP A 40 -5.16 13.60 -14.89
C ASP A 40 -5.58 12.73 -13.72
N GLN A 41 -6.17 11.58 -13.99
CA GLN A 41 -6.55 10.66 -12.92
C GLN A 41 -5.40 9.80 -12.44
N PHE A 42 -4.25 9.88 -13.10
CA PHE A 42 -3.10 9.10 -12.68
C PHE A 42 -2.40 9.77 -11.52
N LEU A 43 -1.86 8.94 -10.65
CA LEU A 43 -1.14 9.35 -9.47
C LEU A 43 0.24 8.71 -9.52
N LEU A 44 1.27 9.51 -9.38
CA LEU A 44 2.64 9.01 -9.40
C LEU A 44 3.20 9.09 -7.99
N LEU A 45 3.82 8.00 -7.55
CA LEU A 45 4.44 7.95 -6.23
C LEU A 45 5.79 7.26 -6.36
N ASP A 46 6.83 7.97 -6.03
CA ASP A 46 8.20 7.47 -6.14
C ASP A 46 8.84 7.39 -4.77
N PHE A 47 9.52 6.29 -4.49
CA PHE A 47 10.31 6.18 -3.28
C PHE A 47 11.33 5.07 -3.45
N HIS A 48 12.31 5.06 -2.56
CA HIS A 48 13.36 4.07 -2.57
C HIS A 48 13.26 3.23 -1.29
N ALA A 49 13.33 1.93 -1.43
CA ALA A 49 13.26 1.03 -0.29
C ALA A 49 13.73 -0.35 -0.70
N HIS A 50 14.27 -1.09 0.24
CA HIS A 50 14.71 -2.46 -0.01
C HIS A 50 15.70 -2.52 -1.17
N GLY A 51 16.58 -1.51 -1.21
CA GLY A 51 17.63 -1.51 -2.20
C GLY A 51 17.19 -1.22 -3.61
N ARG A 52 15.98 -0.70 -3.81
CA ARG A 52 15.52 -0.46 -5.17
C ARG A 52 14.60 0.75 -5.21
N GLN A 53 14.39 1.25 -6.41
CA GLN A 53 13.49 2.37 -6.65
C GLN A 53 12.12 1.83 -7.00
N PHE A 54 11.10 2.42 -6.40
CA PHE A 54 9.72 2.14 -6.74
C PHE A 54 9.13 3.39 -7.38
N ASN A 55 8.73 3.30 -8.63
CA ASN A 55 8.06 4.39 -9.31
C ASN A 55 6.66 3.92 -9.64
N LEU A 56 5.73 4.19 -8.76
CA LEU A 56 4.36 3.71 -8.93
C LEU A 56 3.57 4.66 -9.81
N ARG A 57 2.84 4.10 -10.73
CA ARG A 57 1.92 4.84 -11.57
C ARG A 57 0.56 4.21 -11.39
N MET A 58 -0.33 4.95 -10.75
CA MET A 58 -1.60 4.40 -10.33
C MET A 58 -2.76 5.24 -10.83
N LYS A 59 -3.91 4.62 -10.90
CA LYS A 59 -5.12 5.30 -11.31
C LYS A 59 -6.23 4.92 -10.35
N ARG A 60 -7.14 5.86 -10.12
CA ARG A 60 -8.28 5.55 -9.27
C ARG A 60 -9.01 4.32 -9.81
N ASP A 61 -9.32 3.42 -8.90
CA ASP A 61 -9.95 2.18 -9.27
C ASP A 61 -11.47 2.38 -9.23
N THR A 62 -12.07 2.52 -10.39
CA THR A 62 -13.51 2.72 -10.50
C THR A 62 -14.24 1.43 -10.86
N SER A 63 -13.54 0.32 -10.89
CA SER A 63 -14.17 -0.93 -11.30
C SER A 63 -15.25 -1.40 -10.34
N LEU A 64 -15.19 -0.96 -9.10
CA LEU A 64 -16.22 -1.33 -8.14
C LEU A 64 -17.55 -0.62 -8.38
N PHE A 65 -17.57 0.33 -9.29
CA PHE A 65 -18.77 1.11 -9.55
C PHE A 65 -19.32 0.83 -10.92
N SER A 66 -19.38 -0.44 -11.29
CA SER A 66 -20.16 -0.82 -12.43
C SER A 66 -21.63 -0.46 -12.18
N ASP A 67 -22.41 -0.40 -13.24
CA ASP A 67 -23.79 -0.04 -13.08
C ASP A 67 -24.52 -0.95 -12.11
N GLU A 68 -24.26 -2.24 -12.20
CA GLU A 68 -24.91 -3.17 -11.29
C GLU A 68 -24.50 -2.92 -9.85
N PHE A 69 -23.23 -2.71 -9.63
CA PHE A 69 -22.73 -2.49 -8.29
C PHE A 69 -23.29 -1.19 -7.71
N LYS A 70 -23.40 -0.16 -8.52
CA LYS A 70 -23.94 1.10 -8.05
C LYS A 70 -25.36 0.95 -7.58
N VAL A 71 -26.16 0.21 -8.30
CA VAL A 71 -27.56 0.04 -7.90
C VAL A 71 -27.64 -0.63 -6.55
N GLU A 72 -26.89 -1.71 -6.38
CA GLU A 72 -26.91 -2.40 -5.10
C GLU A 72 -26.35 -1.55 -3.97
N THR A 73 -25.28 -0.85 -4.26
CA THR A 73 -24.62 -0.06 -3.24
C THR A 73 -25.48 1.11 -2.79
N SER A 74 -26.12 1.75 -3.72
CA SER A 74 -26.94 2.92 -3.36
C SER A 74 -28.10 2.55 -2.45
N ASN A 75 -28.51 1.31 -2.49
CA ASN A 75 -29.61 0.87 -1.63
C ASN A 75 -29.14 0.36 -0.28
N LYS A 76 -27.91 -0.15 -0.21
CA LYS A 76 -27.47 -0.83 1.00
C LYS A 76 -26.33 -0.13 1.72
N VAL A 77 -25.50 0.59 0.98
CA VAL A 77 -24.37 1.29 1.56
C VAL A 77 -24.31 2.66 0.92
N PRO A 78 -25.19 3.53 1.32
CA PRO A 78 -25.34 4.80 0.61
C PRO A 78 -24.13 5.70 0.63
N ASP A 79 -23.30 5.61 1.65
CA ASP A 79 -22.18 6.53 1.75
C ASP A 79 -20.83 5.86 1.48
N TYR A 80 -20.88 4.73 0.81
CA TYR A 80 -19.64 4.04 0.51
C TYR A 80 -18.79 4.84 -0.47
N ASP A 81 -17.57 5.16 -0.08
CA ASP A 81 -16.69 6.03 -0.85
C ASP A 81 -15.42 5.27 -1.20
N THR A 82 -15.20 4.99 -2.49
CA THR A 82 -13.97 4.37 -2.94
C THR A 82 -13.10 5.33 -3.74
N SER A 83 -13.34 6.63 -3.61
CA SER A 83 -12.56 7.58 -4.39
C SER A 83 -11.07 7.53 -4.05
N HIS A 84 -10.71 6.95 -2.92
CA HIS A 84 -9.33 6.90 -2.48
C HIS A 84 -8.63 5.59 -2.86
N ILE A 85 -9.26 4.70 -3.60
CA ILE A 85 -8.67 3.42 -3.97
C ILE A 85 -7.95 3.56 -5.31
N TYR A 86 -6.72 3.07 -5.36
CA TYR A 86 -5.87 3.17 -6.54
C TYR A 86 -5.33 1.81 -6.93
N THR A 87 -5.19 1.62 -8.23
CA THR A 87 -4.62 0.41 -8.80
C THR A 87 -3.60 0.81 -9.85
N GLY A 88 -2.49 0.12 -9.92
CA GLY A 88 -1.48 0.47 -10.90
C GLY A 88 -0.34 -0.51 -10.93
N HIS A 89 0.83 0.00 -11.24
CA HIS A 89 2.00 -0.84 -11.40
C HIS A 89 3.26 0.00 -11.22
N ILE A 90 4.40 -0.68 -11.15
CA ILE A 90 5.68 0.01 -11.14
C ILE A 90 6.01 0.37 -12.58
N TYR A 91 6.24 1.66 -12.83
CA TYR A 91 6.50 2.12 -14.18
C TYR A 91 7.72 1.39 -14.76
N GLY A 92 7.56 0.87 -15.96
CA GLY A 92 8.65 0.17 -16.62
C GLY A 92 8.88 -1.25 -16.16
N GLU A 93 8.09 -1.74 -15.23
CA GLU A 93 8.29 -3.11 -14.72
C GLU A 93 7.06 -3.94 -15.06
N GLU A 94 7.18 -4.67 -16.15
CA GLU A 94 6.08 -5.48 -16.63
C GLU A 94 5.75 -6.58 -15.65
N GLY A 95 4.47 -6.81 -15.44
CA GLY A 95 4.06 -7.85 -14.51
C GLY A 95 3.91 -7.39 -13.08
N SER A 96 4.27 -6.15 -12.79
CA SER A 96 4.04 -5.63 -11.45
C SER A 96 2.60 -5.16 -11.31
N PHE A 97 2.15 -5.07 -10.05
CA PHE A 97 0.78 -4.67 -9.78
C PHE A 97 0.72 -4.05 -8.40
N SER A 98 0.04 -2.92 -8.29
CA SER A 98 -0.14 -2.27 -7.01
C SER A 98 -1.61 -1.99 -6.77
N HIS A 99 -2.00 -2.02 -5.52
CA HIS A 99 -3.38 -1.76 -5.13
C HIS A 99 -3.38 -1.23 -3.70
N GLY A 100 -4.11 -0.16 -3.47
CA GLY A 100 -4.17 0.37 -2.13
C GLY A 100 -4.98 1.65 -2.07
N SER A 101 -4.96 2.26 -0.92
CA SER A 101 -5.70 3.49 -0.68
C SER A 101 -4.73 4.64 -0.46
N VAL A 102 -5.20 5.84 -0.80
CA VAL A 102 -4.46 7.06 -0.49
C VAL A 102 -5.36 7.91 0.38
N ILE A 103 -4.96 8.08 1.63
CA ILE A 103 -5.73 8.84 2.60
C ILE A 103 -4.80 9.79 3.31
N ASP A 104 -5.13 11.08 3.27
CA ASP A 104 -4.30 12.10 3.88
C ASP A 104 -2.85 12.04 3.41
N GLY A 105 -2.68 11.73 2.13
CA GLY A 105 -1.37 11.74 1.52
C GLY A 105 -0.53 10.51 1.79
N ARG A 106 -1.10 9.47 2.34
CA ARG A 106 -0.37 8.24 2.61
C ARG A 106 -0.98 7.08 1.85
N PHE A 107 -0.13 6.31 1.21
CA PHE A 107 -0.54 5.10 0.49
C PHE A 107 -0.44 3.90 1.42
N GLU A 108 -1.50 3.14 1.47
CA GLU A 108 -1.52 1.89 2.22
C GLU A 108 -2.00 0.79 1.29
N GLY A 109 -1.21 -0.23 1.12
CA GLY A 109 -1.59 -1.31 0.22
C GLY A 109 -0.44 -2.24 -0.04
N PHE A 110 -0.44 -2.83 -1.23
CA PHE A 110 0.61 -3.78 -1.58
C PHE A 110 1.11 -3.54 -2.99
N ILE A 111 2.31 -4.04 -3.25
CA ILE A 111 2.96 -3.95 -4.54
C ILE A 111 3.50 -5.34 -4.88
N LYS A 112 2.96 -5.97 -5.90
CA LYS A 112 3.43 -7.27 -6.34
C LYS A 112 4.50 -7.10 -7.40
N THR A 113 5.62 -7.76 -7.20
CA THR A 113 6.71 -7.76 -8.17
C THR A 113 7.10 -9.20 -8.43
N ARG A 114 8.00 -9.39 -9.38
CA ARG A 114 8.52 -10.72 -9.62
C ARG A 114 9.30 -11.26 -8.43
N GLY A 115 9.88 -10.37 -7.65
CA GLY A 115 10.61 -10.77 -6.45
C GLY A 115 9.77 -10.94 -5.22
N GLY A 116 8.44 -10.87 -5.36
CA GLY A 116 7.54 -11.04 -4.23
C GLY A 116 6.74 -9.78 -3.97
N THR A 117 5.92 -9.84 -2.95
CA THR A 117 4.98 -8.78 -2.64
C THR A 117 5.49 -7.96 -1.46
N PHE A 118 5.37 -6.64 -1.61
CA PHE A 118 5.69 -5.69 -0.55
C PHE A 118 4.40 -5.11 0.00
N TYR A 119 4.39 -4.85 1.29
CA TYR A 119 3.24 -4.27 1.98
C TYR A 119 3.62 -2.93 2.57
N ILE A 120 2.74 -1.94 2.42
CA ILE A 120 2.96 -0.60 2.95
C ILE A 120 1.83 -0.27 3.90
N GLU A 121 2.17 0.13 5.11
CA GLU A 121 1.20 0.41 6.16
C GLU A 121 1.63 1.64 6.96
N PRO A 122 0.68 2.29 7.64
CA PRO A 122 1.06 3.42 8.48
C PRO A 122 1.98 2.98 9.61
N ALA A 123 3.03 3.73 9.84
CA ALA A 123 3.97 3.38 10.91
C ALA A 123 3.31 3.47 12.27
N GLU A 124 2.37 4.38 12.43
CA GLU A 124 1.72 4.57 13.73
C GLU A 124 0.92 3.35 14.17
N ARG A 125 0.61 2.47 13.24
CA ARG A 125 -0.08 1.24 13.61
C ARG A 125 0.79 0.35 14.49
N TYR A 126 2.10 0.48 14.35
CA TYR A 126 3.04 -0.39 15.05
C TYR A 126 3.84 0.33 16.12
N ILE A 127 4.17 1.58 15.90
CA ILE A 127 5.05 2.34 16.79
C ILE A 127 4.30 3.59 17.20
N LYS A 128 3.89 3.62 18.47
CA LYS A 128 3.01 4.68 18.94
C LYS A 128 3.61 5.57 20.00
N ASP A 129 4.74 5.20 20.54
CA ASP A 129 5.23 5.86 21.74
C ASP A 129 6.35 6.85 21.48
N ARG A 130 6.61 7.19 20.24
CA ARG A 130 7.66 8.15 19.95
C ARG A 130 7.44 8.77 18.59
N ILE A 131 8.15 9.86 18.37
CA ILE A 131 8.11 10.56 17.09
C ILE A 131 9.09 9.89 16.14
N LEU A 132 8.63 9.58 14.96
CA LEU A 132 9.43 8.86 13.98
C LEU A 132 9.82 9.76 12.83
N PRO A 133 10.97 9.51 12.20
CA PRO A 133 11.34 10.23 10.99
C PRO A 133 10.68 9.69 9.73
N PHE A 134 9.72 8.81 9.87
CA PHE A 134 8.97 8.26 8.74
C PHE A 134 7.51 8.10 9.15
N HIS A 135 6.63 8.06 8.17
CA HIS A 135 5.21 7.95 8.43
C HIS A 135 4.64 6.60 8.05
N SER A 136 5.37 5.82 7.28
CA SER A 136 4.89 4.52 6.81
C SER A 136 6.02 3.52 6.89
N VAL A 137 5.64 2.25 6.86
CA VAL A 137 6.62 1.16 6.83
C VAL A 137 6.34 0.31 5.61
N ILE A 138 7.41 -0.28 5.07
CA ILE A 138 7.30 -1.19 3.95
C ILE A 138 8.09 -2.46 4.27
N TYR A 139 7.47 -3.61 4.06
CA TYR A 139 8.14 -4.87 4.32
C TYR A 139 7.78 -5.88 3.24
N HIS A 140 8.69 -6.84 3.04
CA HIS A 140 8.54 -7.87 2.03
C HIS A 140 7.83 -9.07 2.61
N GLU A 141 7.10 -9.79 1.77
CA GLU A 141 6.34 -10.95 2.25
C GLU A 141 7.23 -12.00 2.89
N ASP A 142 8.49 -12.10 2.46
CA ASP A 142 9.40 -13.07 3.05
C ASP A 142 9.76 -12.74 4.48
N ASP A 143 9.48 -11.53 4.93
CA ASP A 143 9.80 -11.13 6.30
C ASP A 143 8.61 -11.25 7.23
N ILE A 144 7.57 -11.95 6.80
CA ILE A 144 6.40 -12.17 7.64
C ILE A 144 6.49 -13.56 8.26
N ASN A 145 6.36 -13.61 9.58
CA ASN A 145 6.28 -14.87 10.32
C ASN A 145 4.82 -15.18 10.59
N TYR A 146 4.30 -16.18 9.95
CA TYR A 146 2.89 -16.55 10.12
C TYR A 146 2.76 -17.49 11.31
N PRO A 147 2.19 -17.02 12.40
CA PRO A 147 2.26 -17.78 13.65
C PRO A 147 1.55 -19.11 13.63
N HIS A 148 0.49 -19.24 12.90
CA HIS A 148 -0.28 -20.47 12.93
C HIS A 148 -0.01 -21.39 11.78
N LYS A 149 0.86 -21.00 10.91
CA LYS A 149 1.11 -21.79 9.73
C LYS A 149 1.85 -23.07 10.06
N TYR A 150 2.68 -23.01 11.09
CA TYR A 150 3.54 -24.12 11.43
C TYR A 150 3.19 -24.61 12.82
N GLY A 151 1.97 -24.90 13.00
CA GLY A 151 1.55 -25.47 14.26
C GLY A 151 2.18 -26.82 14.49
N PRO A 152 1.83 -27.43 15.57
CA PRO A 152 2.53 -28.64 15.99
C PRO A 152 2.60 -29.73 14.96
N GLN A 153 1.88 -29.59 13.95
CA GLN A 153 2.13 -30.59 12.98
C GLN A 153 3.37 -30.28 12.27
N GLY A 154 3.91 -29.82 12.30
CA GLY A 154 4.68 -29.76 11.72
C GLY A 154 5.38 -29.32 11.50
N GLY A 155 5.13 -29.37 11.87
CA GLY A 155 5.62 -29.21 11.76
C GLY A 155 5.94 -28.92 11.87
N UNK A 156 6.51 -29.63 12.21
CA UNK A 156 6.61 -29.45 12.26
C UNK A 156 6.85 -29.08 12.09
N ALA A 157 6.42 -28.88 12.00
CA ALA A 157 6.66 -28.60 11.70
C ALA A 157 7.05 -27.93 11.59
N ASP A 158 7.14 -27.77 11.56
CA ASP A 158 7.30 -27.23 11.47
C ASP A 158 7.71 -26.71 11.58
N HIS A 159 7.85 -26.70 11.65
CA HIS A 159 8.03 -26.08 11.73
C HIS A 159 8.44 -25.56 11.62
#